data_5a44f147aa1255622d642f5cac07068c
#
_entry.id   5a44f147aa1255622d642f5cac07068c
#
_cell.length_a   1.000
_cell.length_b   1.000
_cell.length_c   1.000
_cell.angle_alpha   90.00
_cell.angle_beta   90.00
_cell.angle_gamma   90.00
#
_symmetry.space_group_name_H-M   'P 1'
#
loop_
_entity.id
_entity.type
_entity.pdbx_description
1 polymer ?
#
loop_
_entity_poly.entity_id
_entity_poly.type
_entity_poly.pdbx_seq_one_letter_code
_entity_poly.pdbx_strand_id
1 'polypeptide(L)'
;VNMLALGQNVVGPQFSKKYPDVSLMTVHTGPGNAGSQRIFEKILAESESGKDTWDVDVAMVHQIFLKWAMEKDLLMPYAKDLDTWQYVTSPFAKSSLGVNVEGYVMPMFHSQTALAYNPEYVQDPPKSYEELVAWVEKNPGKFGYNGIKGGMSGVSFTVGWIYWKTGKYEKYAVTGPFDESEVGTWESAYNDLAKFNKNVSFTAGNVGTLDALNRGEIWMGPVWVDMFFTFMNEGKLDPKIKMVLPEPGMPGQPMYFVIPKKASNPEEAKKFVEFITSPAVQAKDIVMRFNWYPGIDGSQLKGSIPQDVFDKIYGDVTPADLAKKGRAFPLADYFSAILEGYEKWVK
;
A
#
# COMPACT_ATOMS: atom_id res chain seq x y z
N VAL A 1 12.96 0.24 -2.31
CA VAL A 1 13.39 -0.11 -0.94
C VAL A 1 13.99 -1.50 -0.94
N ASN A 2 15.12 -1.65 -0.29
CA ASN A 2 15.82 -2.94 -0.25
C ASN A 2 15.38 -3.75 0.98
N MET A 3 14.33 -4.55 0.80
CA MET A 3 13.80 -5.45 1.84
C MET A 3 14.81 -6.50 2.29
N LEU A 4 15.70 -6.92 1.39
CA LEU A 4 16.80 -7.82 1.75
C LEU A 4 17.72 -7.15 2.77
N ALA A 5 18.09 -5.90 2.54
CA ALA A 5 18.93 -5.15 3.47
C ALA A 5 18.23 -4.93 4.84
N LEU A 6 16.92 -4.72 4.86
CA LEU A 6 16.16 -4.66 6.12
C LEU A 6 16.30 -5.99 6.88
N GLY A 7 16.06 -7.11 6.21
CA GLY A 7 16.19 -8.44 6.83
C GLY A 7 17.61 -8.76 7.28
N GLN A 8 18.59 -8.59 6.39
CA GLN A 8 19.98 -9.00 6.67
C GLN A 8 20.73 -8.07 7.61
N ASN A 9 20.58 -6.74 7.43
CA ASN A 9 21.46 -5.77 8.06
C ASN A 9 20.82 -5.03 9.26
N VAL A 10 19.51 -5.14 9.42
CA VAL A 10 18.77 -4.38 10.44
C VAL A 10 18.03 -5.30 11.39
N VAL A 11 16.97 -5.95 10.90
CA VAL A 11 16.08 -6.74 11.74
C VAL A 11 16.71 -8.09 12.11
N GLY A 12 17.39 -8.74 11.16
CA GLY A 12 18.04 -10.03 11.40
C GLY A 12 19.02 -10.03 12.57
N PRO A 13 20.02 -9.11 12.61
CA PRO A 13 20.94 -9.01 13.74
C PRO A 13 20.24 -8.72 15.08
N GLN A 14 19.18 -7.92 15.08
CA GLN A 14 18.41 -7.63 16.29
C GLN A 14 17.61 -8.84 16.74
N PHE A 15 17.01 -9.57 15.81
CA PHE A 15 16.29 -10.83 16.06
C PHE A 15 17.22 -11.89 16.64
N SER A 16 18.38 -12.14 16.00
CA SER A 16 19.37 -13.11 16.48
C SER A 16 19.91 -12.78 17.86
N LYS A 17 20.04 -11.48 18.19
CA LYS A 17 20.42 -11.06 19.55
C LYS A 17 19.34 -11.39 20.58
N LYS A 18 18.06 -11.27 20.21
CA LYS A 18 16.93 -11.58 21.09
C LYS A 18 16.69 -13.09 21.21
N TYR A 19 16.93 -13.83 20.14
CA TYR A 19 16.72 -15.27 20.02
C TYR A 19 18.02 -15.95 19.52
N PRO A 20 19.04 -16.13 20.39
CA PRO A 20 20.36 -16.58 19.96
C PRO A 20 20.37 -18.01 19.41
N ASP A 21 19.39 -18.82 19.78
CA ASP A 21 19.23 -20.19 19.30
C ASP A 21 18.52 -20.31 17.94
N VAL A 22 18.10 -19.17 17.34
CA VAL A 22 17.41 -19.13 16.06
C VAL A 22 18.29 -18.47 15.00
N SER A 23 18.60 -19.21 13.94
CA SER A 23 19.32 -18.68 12.78
C SER A 23 18.34 -18.14 11.74
N LEU A 24 18.51 -16.88 11.33
CA LEU A 24 17.72 -16.25 10.30
C LEU A 24 18.49 -16.17 8.97
N MET A 25 18.02 -16.89 7.97
CA MET A 25 18.50 -16.79 6.60
C MET A 25 17.52 -15.98 5.74
N THR A 26 17.97 -14.87 5.19
CA THR A 26 17.15 -13.99 4.35
C THR A 26 17.45 -14.21 2.87
N VAL A 27 16.44 -14.49 2.08
CA VAL A 27 16.54 -14.72 0.64
C VAL A 27 15.73 -13.66 -0.11
N HIS A 28 16.34 -13.05 -1.14
CA HIS A 28 15.65 -12.12 -2.03
C HIS A 28 15.21 -12.84 -3.30
N THR A 29 13.91 -12.85 -3.56
CA THR A 29 13.31 -13.55 -4.70
C THR A 29 13.01 -12.64 -5.90
N GLY A 30 13.24 -11.34 -5.77
CA GLY A 30 13.02 -10.35 -6.83
C GLY A 30 12.14 -9.17 -6.37
N PRO A 31 12.00 -8.14 -7.18
CA PRO A 31 11.23 -6.95 -6.83
C PRO A 31 9.72 -7.17 -6.97
N GLY A 32 8.93 -6.50 -6.12
CA GLY A 32 7.49 -6.36 -6.23
C GLY A 32 6.72 -7.67 -6.42
N ASN A 33 5.76 -7.66 -7.34
CA ASN A 33 4.91 -8.81 -7.63
C ASN A 33 5.70 -10.04 -8.11
N ALA A 34 6.74 -9.83 -8.94
CA ALA A 34 7.56 -10.94 -9.44
C ALA A 34 8.30 -11.69 -8.32
N GLY A 35 8.73 -10.99 -7.28
CA GLY A 35 9.33 -11.62 -6.10
C GLY A 35 8.32 -12.48 -5.34
N SER A 36 7.13 -11.95 -5.09
CA SER A 36 6.05 -12.69 -4.42
C SER A 36 5.59 -13.90 -5.24
N GLN A 37 5.50 -13.77 -6.55
CA GLN A 37 5.16 -14.87 -7.46
C GLN A 37 6.14 -16.04 -7.30
N ARG A 38 7.44 -15.77 -7.36
CA ARG A 38 8.47 -16.82 -7.21
C ARG A 38 8.41 -17.54 -5.86
N ILE A 39 8.05 -16.82 -4.79
CA ILE A 39 7.85 -17.42 -3.46
C ILE A 39 6.71 -18.44 -3.53
N PHE A 40 5.56 -18.03 -4.05
CA PHE A 40 4.39 -18.90 -4.12
C PHE A 40 4.57 -20.06 -5.10
N GLU A 41 5.23 -19.85 -6.23
CA GLU A 41 5.60 -20.91 -7.16
C GLU A 41 6.50 -21.96 -6.49
N LYS A 42 7.48 -21.53 -5.69
CA LYS A 42 8.34 -22.46 -4.90
C LYS A 42 7.51 -23.26 -3.90
N ILE A 43 6.67 -22.58 -3.11
CA ILE A 43 5.82 -23.23 -2.09
C ILE A 43 4.87 -24.24 -2.77
N LEU A 44 4.27 -23.87 -3.91
CA LEU A 44 3.41 -24.78 -4.67
C LEU A 44 4.17 -26.02 -5.16
N ALA A 45 5.35 -25.82 -5.76
CA ALA A 45 6.17 -26.93 -6.23
C ALA A 45 6.55 -27.90 -5.11
N GLU A 46 6.86 -27.39 -3.91
CA GLU A 46 7.12 -28.22 -2.74
C GLU A 46 5.86 -28.96 -2.25
N SER A 47 4.71 -28.31 -2.30
CA SER A 47 3.42 -28.94 -1.99
C SER A 47 3.08 -30.07 -2.96
N GLU A 48 3.23 -29.82 -4.26
CA GLU A 48 2.93 -30.81 -5.32
C GLU A 48 3.93 -31.97 -5.34
N SER A 49 5.17 -31.75 -4.91
CA SER A 49 6.17 -32.80 -4.77
C SER A 49 5.96 -33.73 -3.57
N GLY A 50 4.98 -33.42 -2.73
CA GLY A 50 4.64 -34.23 -1.55
C GLY A 50 5.63 -34.10 -0.39
N LYS A 51 6.46 -33.04 -0.35
CA LYS A 51 7.36 -32.80 0.79
C LYS A 51 6.58 -32.68 2.10
N ASP A 52 7.10 -33.29 3.15
CA ASP A 52 6.53 -33.22 4.50
C ASP A 52 6.68 -31.82 5.12
N THR A 53 7.81 -31.16 4.85
CA THR A 53 8.12 -29.79 5.26
C THR A 53 8.63 -28.96 4.08
N TRP A 54 8.40 -27.64 4.14
CA TRP A 54 8.79 -26.71 3.08
C TRP A 54 9.93 -25.80 3.55
N ASP A 55 10.78 -25.38 2.60
CA ASP A 55 12.00 -24.64 2.89
C ASP A 55 11.75 -23.17 3.31
N VAL A 56 10.56 -22.64 3.02
CA VAL A 56 10.19 -21.27 3.40
C VAL A 56 9.45 -21.30 4.71
N ASP A 57 10.02 -20.69 5.75
CA ASP A 57 9.38 -20.61 7.06
C ASP A 57 8.47 -19.39 7.19
N VAL A 58 8.91 -18.24 6.66
CA VAL A 58 8.12 -17.00 6.62
C VAL A 58 8.41 -16.24 5.33
N ALA A 59 7.42 -15.66 4.74
CA ALA A 59 7.59 -14.82 3.55
C ALA A 59 6.90 -13.47 3.70
N MET A 60 7.54 -12.44 3.13
CA MET A 60 6.91 -11.14 2.93
C MET A 60 6.39 -11.07 1.50
N VAL A 61 5.08 -10.87 1.36
CA VAL A 61 4.40 -11.01 0.08
C VAL A 61 3.46 -9.86 -0.23
N HIS A 62 3.25 -9.66 -1.51
CA HIS A 62 2.28 -8.72 -2.05
C HIS A 62 0.86 -9.31 -2.03
N GLN A 63 -0.13 -8.48 -1.82
CA GLN A 63 -1.54 -8.88 -1.68
C GLN A 63 -2.11 -9.65 -2.88
N ILE A 64 -1.59 -9.42 -4.09
CA ILE A 64 -2.16 -9.93 -5.35
C ILE A 64 -2.18 -11.47 -5.44
N PHE A 65 -1.29 -12.15 -4.75
CA PHE A 65 -1.18 -13.62 -4.81
C PHE A 65 -1.91 -14.33 -3.66
N LEU A 66 -2.48 -13.59 -2.69
CA LEU A 66 -3.11 -14.21 -1.52
C LEU A 66 -4.34 -15.05 -1.90
N LYS A 67 -5.16 -14.58 -2.87
CA LYS A 67 -6.31 -15.37 -3.35
C LYS A 67 -5.87 -16.76 -3.78
N TRP A 68 -4.89 -16.81 -4.67
CA TRP A 68 -4.38 -18.06 -5.21
C TRP A 68 -3.73 -18.94 -4.12
N ALA A 69 -2.97 -18.36 -3.20
CA ALA A 69 -2.37 -19.10 -2.10
C ALA A 69 -3.40 -19.70 -1.14
N MET A 70 -4.49 -18.98 -0.87
CA MET A 70 -5.61 -19.45 -0.05
C MET A 70 -6.39 -20.56 -0.75
N GLU A 71 -6.72 -20.40 -2.03
CA GLU A 71 -7.42 -21.42 -2.84
C GLU A 71 -6.64 -22.73 -2.96
N LYS A 72 -5.30 -22.64 -2.97
CA LYS A 72 -4.40 -23.80 -3.01
C LYS A 72 -4.03 -24.35 -1.63
N ASP A 73 -4.58 -23.77 -0.55
CA ASP A 73 -4.34 -24.21 0.83
C ASP A 73 -2.84 -24.24 1.21
N LEU A 74 -2.09 -23.20 0.77
CA LEU A 74 -0.64 -23.10 0.94
C LEU A 74 -0.21 -22.40 2.23
N LEU A 75 -1.13 -21.75 2.94
CA LEU A 75 -0.83 -20.95 4.13
C LEU A 75 -1.39 -21.56 5.40
N MET A 76 -0.72 -21.32 6.53
CA MET A 76 -1.26 -21.67 7.84
C MET A 76 -1.88 -20.45 8.53
N PRO A 77 -2.96 -20.62 9.29
CA PRO A 77 -3.44 -19.59 10.19
C PRO A 77 -2.49 -19.48 11.40
N TYR A 78 -1.98 -18.26 11.64
CA TYR A 78 -1.03 -18.04 12.74
C TYR A 78 -1.15 -16.66 13.39
N ALA A 79 -1.67 -15.67 12.63
CA ALA A 79 -1.55 -14.27 13.05
C ALA A 79 -2.29 -13.97 14.36
N LYS A 80 -3.41 -14.68 14.62
CA LYS A 80 -4.19 -14.52 15.86
C LYS A 80 -3.49 -15.10 17.10
N ASP A 81 -2.46 -15.92 16.92
CA ASP A 81 -1.66 -16.45 18.00
C ASP A 81 -0.61 -15.44 18.50
N LEU A 82 -0.37 -14.37 17.75
CA LEU A 82 0.61 -13.34 18.07
C LEU A 82 0.05 -12.30 19.03
N ASP A 83 0.83 -11.90 20.04
CA ASP A 83 0.46 -10.81 20.95
C ASP A 83 0.27 -9.49 20.20
N THR A 84 1.04 -9.28 19.12
CA THR A 84 0.96 -8.06 18.30
C THR A 84 -0.31 -8.00 17.42
N TRP A 85 -1.06 -9.10 17.25
CA TRP A 85 -2.33 -9.09 16.55
C TRP A 85 -3.35 -8.12 17.15
N GLN A 86 -3.35 -7.95 18.47
CA GLN A 86 -4.25 -6.99 19.14
C GLN A 86 -4.06 -5.54 18.69
N TYR A 87 -2.92 -5.22 18.08
CA TYR A 87 -2.61 -3.88 17.57
C TYR A 87 -2.99 -3.70 16.10
N VAL A 88 -3.50 -4.75 15.44
CA VAL A 88 -3.87 -4.69 14.02
C VAL A 88 -5.30 -4.19 13.86
N THR A 89 -5.45 -2.97 13.41
CA THR A 89 -6.76 -2.32 13.18
C THR A 89 -7.11 -2.21 11.70
N SER A 90 -6.13 -2.45 10.83
CA SER A 90 -6.31 -2.32 9.39
C SER A 90 -7.32 -3.33 8.84
N PRO A 91 -8.33 -2.89 8.06
CA PRO A 91 -9.27 -3.80 7.40
C PRO A 91 -8.59 -4.74 6.41
N PHE A 92 -7.40 -4.37 5.91
CA PHE A 92 -6.60 -5.21 5.01
C PHE A 92 -6.09 -6.50 5.66
N ALA A 93 -6.03 -6.57 6.99
CA ALA A 93 -5.69 -7.81 7.70
C ALA A 93 -6.83 -8.83 7.73
N LYS A 94 -8.05 -8.40 7.43
CA LYS A 94 -9.25 -9.26 7.38
C LYS A 94 -9.59 -9.66 5.94
N SER A 95 -9.55 -8.69 5.04
CA SER A 95 -9.85 -8.92 3.62
C SER A 95 -8.79 -8.29 2.73
N SER A 96 -8.25 -9.07 1.82
CA SER A 96 -7.26 -8.61 0.84
C SER A 96 -7.76 -8.94 -0.55
N LEU A 97 -8.06 -7.90 -1.33
CA LEU A 97 -8.63 -8.02 -2.68
C LEU A 97 -9.84 -8.96 -2.72
N GLY A 98 -10.72 -8.87 -1.72
CA GLY A 98 -11.95 -9.67 -1.59
C GLY A 98 -11.79 -11.09 -1.06
N VAL A 99 -10.58 -11.45 -0.66
CA VAL A 99 -10.30 -12.75 -0.03
C VAL A 99 -10.26 -12.58 1.49
N ASN A 100 -10.95 -13.43 2.21
CA ASN A 100 -10.80 -13.49 3.65
C ASN A 100 -9.42 -14.06 3.99
N VAL A 101 -8.56 -13.21 4.55
CA VAL A 101 -7.19 -13.55 4.96
C VAL A 101 -7.00 -13.44 6.47
N GLU A 102 -8.08 -13.23 7.22
CA GLU A 102 -8.04 -13.02 8.66
C GLU A 102 -7.42 -14.21 9.39
N GLY A 103 -6.36 -13.93 10.12
CA GLY A 103 -5.57 -14.94 10.82
C GLY A 103 -4.46 -15.60 10.00
N TYR A 104 -4.45 -15.44 8.68
CA TYR A 104 -3.40 -16.00 7.79
C TYR A 104 -2.30 -15.01 7.46
N VAL A 105 -2.54 -13.73 7.64
CA VAL A 105 -1.58 -12.68 7.31
C VAL A 105 -1.36 -11.75 8.49
N MET A 106 -0.15 -11.24 8.61
CA MET A 106 0.21 -10.15 9.51
C MET A 106 0.72 -8.98 8.67
N PRO A 107 0.09 -7.79 8.73
CA PRO A 107 0.59 -6.64 7.99
C PRO A 107 2.00 -6.26 8.45
N MET A 108 2.92 -6.09 7.52
CA MET A 108 4.27 -5.63 7.81
C MET A 108 4.35 -4.11 7.83
N PHE A 109 3.79 -3.49 6.80
CA PHE A 109 3.67 -2.05 6.64
C PHE A 109 2.51 -1.73 5.71
N HIS A 110 2.16 -0.44 5.67
CA HIS A 110 1.16 0.09 4.77
C HIS A 110 1.76 1.25 3.97
N SER A 111 1.68 1.17 2.64
CA SER A 111 1.95 2.30 1.76
C SER A 111 0.63 2.91 1.30
N GLN A 112 0.49 4.23 1.38
CA GLN A 112 -0.72 4.97 1.08
C GLN A 112 -0.47 5.96 -0.04
N THR A 113 -1.45 6.17 -0.92
CA THR A 113 -1.43 7.31 -1.83
C THR A 113 -2.28 8.45 -1.26
N ALA A 114 -1.81 9.67 -1.49
CA ALA A 114 -2.48 10.90 -1.10
C ALA A 114 -2.24 11.98 -2.16
N LEU A 115 -2.98 13.09 -2.13
CA LEU A 115 -2.68 14.25 -2.95
C LEU A 115 -1.63 15.11 -2.24
N ALA A 116 -0.45 15.24 -2.83
CA ALA A 116 0.53 16.23 -2.41
C ALA A 116 0.20 17.59 -3.04
N TYR A 117 0.40 18.68 -2.30
CA TYR A 117 0.14 20.02 -2.78
C TYR A 117 1.11 21.04 -2.21
N ASN A 118 1.39 22.10 -2.97
CA ASN A 118 2.19 23.24 -2.49
C ASN A 118 1.27 24.31 -1.86
N PRO A 119 1.36 24.56 -0.55
CA PRO A 119 0.49 25.49 0.17
C PRO A 119 0.69 26.97 -0.22
N GLU A 120 1.80 27.30 -0.90
CA GLU A 120 1.99 28.65 -1.44
C GLU A 120 1.01 28.97 -2.57
N TYR A 121 0.59 27.94 -3.32
CA TYR A 121 -0.37 28.08 -4.42
C TYR A 121 -1.76 27.52 -4.09
N VAL A 122 -1.84 26.59 -3.16
CA VAL A 122 -3.08 25.89 -2.78
C VAL A 122 -3.32 26.09 -1.29
N GLN A 123 -3.94 27.21 -0.93
CA GLN A 123 -4.17 27.58 0.48
C GLN A 123 -5.27 26.73 1.14
N ASP A 124 -6.29 26.35 0.38
CA ASP A 124 -7.37 25.45 0.83
C ASP A 124 -7.43 24.24 -0.13
N PRO A 125 -6.73 23.15 0.22
CA PRO A 125 -6.67 21.97 -0.63
C PRO A 125 -8.01 21.25 -0.69
N PRO A 126 -8.39 20.71 -1.86
CA PRO A 126 -9.61 19.93 -2.04
C PRO A 126 -9.67 18.73 -1.06
N LYS A 127 -10.79 18.62 -0.35
CA LYS A 127 -11.06 17.55 0.62
C LYS A 127 -11.86 16.38 0.04
N SER A 128 -12.31 16.52 -1.21
CA SER A 128 -13.04 15.49 -1.94
C SER A 128 -12.66 15.50 -3.42
N TYR A 129 -12.98 14.44 -4.14
CA TYR A 129 -12.82 14.42 -5.60
C TYR A 129 -13.71 15.44 -6.30
N GLU A 130 -14.89 15.76 -5.74
CA GLU A 130 -15.77 16.78 -6.28
C GLU A 130 -15.13 18.19 -6.20
N GLU A 131 -14.58 18.53 -5.02
CA GLU A 131 -13.83 19.79 -4.84
C GLU A 131 -12.58 19.83 -5.73
N LEU A 132 -11.90 18.68 -5.92
CA LEU A 132 -10.74 18.57 -6.80
C LEU A 132 -11.10 18.89 -8.25
N VAL A 133 -12.22 18.38 -8.76
CA VAL A 133 -12.69 18.69 -10.12
C VAL A 133 -12.89 20.19 -10.26
N ALA A 134 -13.62 20.81 -9.33
CA ALA A 134 -13.86 22.25 -9.35
C ALA A 134 -12.57 23.07 -9.24
N TRP A 135 -11.59 22.58 -8.47
CA TRP A 135 -10.28 23.23 -8.34
C TRP A 135 -9.46 23.14 -9.63
N VAL A 136 -9.44 21.97 -10.28
CA VAL A 136 -8.70 21.74 -11.55
C VAL A 136 -9.27 22.57 -12.69
N GLU A 137 -10.60 22.72 -12.77
CA GLU A 137 -11.25 23.61 -13.75
C GLU A 137 -10.80 25.07 -13.62
N LYS A 138 -10.58 25.54 -12.38
CA LYS A 138 -10.10 26.91 -12.10
C LYS A 138 -8.59 27.06 -12.28
N ASN A 139 -7.84 25.96 -12.24
CA ASN A 139 -6.39 25.95 -12.29
C ASN A 139 -5.86 24.95 -13.36
N PRO A 140 -6.17 25.19 -14.65
CA PRO A 140 -5.80 24.27 -15.72
C PRO A 140 -4.28 24.09 -15.79
N GLY A 141 -3.84 22.84 -15.94
CA GLY A 141 -2.44 22.45 -16.00
C GLY A 141 -1.71 22.45 -14.65
N LYS A 142 -2.40 22.76 -13.53
CA LYS A 142 -1.77 22.81 -12.19
C LYS A 142 -2.01 21.56 -11.34
N PHE A 143 -2.87 20.68 -11.76
CA PHE A 143 -2.91 19.30 -11.27
C PHE A 143 -2.14 18.39 -12.21
N GLY A 144 -1.28 17.51 -11.67
CA GLY A 144 -0.52 16.58 -12.49
C GLY A 144 -0.53 15.17 -11.95
N TYR A 145 -0.66 14.19 -12.84
CA TYR A 145 -0.51 12.79 -12.49
C TYR A 145 -0.01 11.96 -13.69
N ASN A 146 0.45 10.75 -13.43
CA ASN A 146 1.11 9.91 -14.42
C ASN A 146 0.17 8.97 -15.21
N GLY A 147 -1.13 9.22 -15.20
CA GLY A 147 -2.10 8.31 -15.85
C GLY A 147 -2.02 6.88 -15.26
N ILE A 148 -2.31 5.88 -16.09
CA ILE A 148 -2.21 4.47 -15.65
C ILE A 148 -0.95 3.75 -16.10
N LYS A 149 -0.15 4.35 -16.98
CA LYS A 149 1.06 3.70 -17.58
C LYS A 149 2.35 4.03 -16.86
N GLY A 150 2.42 5.17 -16.23
CA GLY A 150 3.65 5.71 -15.66
C GLY A 150 3.93 5.29 -14.21
N GLY A 151 3.01 4.61 -13.52
CA GLY A 151 3.20 4.17 -12.14
C GLY A 151 1.90 4.12 -11.34
N MET A 152 1.99 3.48 -10.18
CA MET A 152 0.82 3.12 -9.38
C MET A 152 0.15 4.30 -8.66
N SER A 153 0.76 5.49 -8.55
CA SER A 153 0.08 6.66 -7.96
C SER A 153 -1.05 7.15 -8.85
N GLY A 154 -0.86 7.16 -10.17
CA GLY A 154 -1.91 7.48 -11.12
C GLY A 154 -2.97 6.39 -11.25
N VAL A 155 -2.57 5.12 -11.19
CA VAL A 155 -3.52 3.99 -11.10
C VAL A 155 -4.38 4.13 -9.84
N SER A 156 -3.77 4.43 -8.69
CA SER A 156 -4.50 4.65 -7.44
C SER A 156 -5.50 5.81 -7.56
N PHE A 157 -5.09 6.93 -8.18
CA PHE A 157 -5.98 8.05 -8.44
C PHE A 157 -7.18 7.64 -9.30
N THR A 158 -6.94 6.88 -10.38
CA THR A 158 -7.99 6.38 -11.29
C THR A 158 -8.94 5.42 -10.57
N VAL A 159 -8.42 4.52 -9.73
CA VAL A 159 -9.24 3.62 -8.91
C VAL A 159 -10.10 4.42 -7.92
N GLY A 160 -9.50 5.39 -7.22
CA GLY A 160 -10.23 6.30 -6.32
C GLY A 160 -11.32 7.10 -7.04
N TRP A 161 -11.07 7.51 -8.30
CA TRP A 161 -12.05 8.15 -9.16
C TRP A 161 -13.27 7.25 -9.42
N ILE A 162 -13.05 5.98 -9.75
CA ILE A 162 -14.15 5.01 -9.96
C ILE A 162 -14.91 4.76 -8.66
N TYR A 163 -14.21 4.63 -7.51
CA TYR A 163 -14.87 4.51 -6.22
C TYR A 163 -15.76 5.71 -5.90
N TRP A 164 -15.27 6.93 -6.16
CA TRP A 164 -16.05 8.16 -5.98
C TRP A 164 -17.27 8.19 -6.88
N LYS A 165 -17.09 7.98 -8.19
CA LYS A 165 -18.17 8.07 -9.17
C LYS A 165 -19.27 7.04 -8.98
N THR A 166 -18.93 5.87 -8.51
CA THR A 166 -19.87 4.77 -8.34
C THR A 166 -20.43 4.64 -6.92
N GLY A 167 -19.68 5.11 -5.92
CA GLY A 167 -20.01 4.90 -4.50
C GLY A 167 -19.90 3.45 -4.04
N LYS A 168 -19.31 2.54 -4.84
CA LYS A 168 -19.37 1.08 -4.64
C LYS A 168 -18.03 0.47 -4.20
N TYR A 169 -17.23 1.20 -3.43
CA TYR A 169 -15.95 0.72 -2.91
C TYR A 169 -16.06 -0.68 -2.28
N GLU A 170 -17.03 -0.88 -1.36
CA GLU A 170 -17.18 -2.15 -0.65
C GLU A 170 -17.38 -3.33 -1.61
N LYS A 171 -18.22 -3.15 -2.64
CA LYS A 171 -18.46 -4.20 -3.64
C LYS A 171 -17.20 -4.50 -4.46
N TYR A 172 -16.48 -3.48 -4.86
CA TYR A 172 -15.35 -3.65 -5.78
C TYR A 172 -14.07 -4.11 -5.09
N ALA A 173 -13.87 -3.78 -3.82
CA ALA A 173 -12.61 -4.00 -3.12
C ALA A 173 -12.70 -4.99 -1.95
N VAL A 174 -13.89 -5.25 -1.40
CA VAL A 174 -14.04 -6.02 -0.15
C VAL A 174 -14.95 -7.23 -0.32
N THR A 175 -16.21 -7.02 -0.74
CA THR A 175 -17.21 -8.09 -0.69
C THR A 175 -17.35 -8.88 -1.97
N GLY A 176 -17.08 -8.29 -3.16
CA GLY A 176 -17.32 -8.97 -4.44
C GLY A 176 -18.73 -9.58 -4.55
N PRO A 177 -18.92 -10.62 -5.37
CA PRO A 177 -18.01 -11.04 -6.44
C PRO A 177 -17.92 -10.05 -7.60
N PHE A 178 -17.03 -10.33 -8.56
CA PHE A 178 -16.98 -9.58 -9.81
C PHE A 178 -18.32 -9.67 -10.56
N ASP A 179 -18.75 -8.54 -11.08
CA ASP A 179 -20.00 -8.40 -11.80
C ASP A 179 -19.76 -7.55 -13.05
N GLU A 180 -19.72 -8.20 -14.19
CA GLU A 180 -19.45 -7.55 -15.49
C GLU A 180 -20.50 -6.48 -15.83
N SER A 181 -21.74 -6.65 -15.36
CA SER A 181 -22.80 -5.67 -15.60
C SER A 181 -22.53 -4.32 -14.93
N GLU A 182 -21.81 -4.32 -13.80
CA GLU A 182 -21.35 -3.10 -13.14
C GLU A 182 -20.34 -2.34 -13.97
N VAL A 183 -19.39 -3.06 -14.60
CA VAL A 183 -18.35 -2.47 -15.45
C VAL A 183 -18.98 -1.70 -16.62
N GLY A 184 -20.04 -2.23 -17.20
CA GLY A 184 -20.81 -1.55 -18.27
C GLY A 184 -21.38 -0.19 -17.87
N THR A 185 -21.57 0.06 -16.56
CA THR A 185 -22.10 1.34 -16.06
C THR A 185 -21.03 2.44 -15.90
N TRP A 186 -19.75 2.14 -16.06
CA TRP A 186 -18.65 3.08 -15.75
C TRP A 186 -18.30 4.04 -16.89
N GLU A 187 -18.88 3.91 -18.06
CA GLU A 187 -18.60 4.77 -19.22
C GLU A 187 -18.72 6.27 -18.88
N SER A 188 -19.78 6.64 -18.17
CA SER A 188 -19.98 8.04 -17.73
C SER A 188 -18.85 8.52 -16.84
N ALA A 189 -18.36 7.68 -15.91
CA ALA A 189 -17.26 8.01 -15.02
C ALA A 189 -15.95 8.25 -15.78
N TYR A 190 -15.68 7.44 -16.82
CA TYR A 190 -14.51 7.64 -17.68
C TYR A 190 -14.63 8.86 -18.59
N ASN A 191 -15.81 9.13 -19.12
CA ASN A 191 -16.06 10.35 -19.91
C ASN A 191 -15.82 11.61 -19.07
N ASP A 192 -16.20 11.58 -17.79
CA ASP A 192 -15.91 12.67 -16.87
C ASP A 192 -14.41 12.77 -16.55
N LEU A 193 -13.71 11.63 -16.39
CA LEU A 193 -12.24 11.62 -16.22
C LEU A 193 -11.53 12.15 -17.48
N ALA A 194 -12.01 11.81 -18.65
CA ALA A 194 -11.47 12.34 -19.91
C ALA A 194 -11.65 13.86 -20.02
N LYS A 195 -12.78 14.41 -19.53
CA LYS A 195 -12.98 15.87 -19.45
C LYS A 195 -12.02 16.50 -18.43
N PHE A 196 -11.91 15.90 -17.24
CA PHE A 196 -10.97 16.33 -16.21
C PHE A 196 -9.53 16.39 -16.74
N ASN A 197 -9.11 15.35 -17.48
CA ASN A 197 -7.77 15.24 -18.06
C ASN A 197 -7.42 16.33 -19.09
N LYS A 198 -8.39 17.05 -19.64
CA LYS A 198 -8.13 18.21 -20.53
C LYS A 198 -7.44 19.35 -19.80
N ASN A 199 -7.58 19.41 -18.47
CA ASN A 199 -6.99 20.42 -17.61
C ASN A 199 -5.83 19.91 -16.76
N VAL A 200 -5.31 18.72 -17.05
CA VAL A 200 -4.27 18.02 -16.26
C VAL A 200 -2.93 18.04 -17.00
N SER A 201 -1.85 18.12 -16.26
CA SER A 201 -0.50 17.89 -16.76
C SER A 201 -0.09 16.44 -16.52
N PHE A 202 0.23 15.68 -17.58
CA PHE A 202 0.73 14.32 -17.41
C PHE A 202 2.20 14.31 -17.05
N THR A 203 2.55 13.56 -16.00
CA THR A 203 3.89 13.47 -15.43
C THR A 203 4.57 12.15 -15.77
N ALA A 204 5.90 12.14 -15.72
CA ALA A 204 6.73 10.98 -16.07
C ALA A 204 6.88 10.02 -14.87
N GLY A 205 5.82 9.31 -14.52
CA GLY A 205 5.83 8.34 -13.44
C GLY A 205 5.71 8.94 -12.02
N ASN A 206 5.79 8.09 -11.01
CA ASN A 206 5.68 8.52 -9.61
C ASN A 206 6.74 9.58 -9.23
N VAL A 207 7.98 9.36 -9.66
CA VAL A 207 9.10 10.30 -9.44
C VAL A 207 8.84 11.62 -10.15
N GLY A 208 8.43 11.56 -11.42
CA GLY A 208 8.15 12.76 -12.22
C GLY A 208 7.03 13.63 -11.64
N THR A 209 6.07 13.06 -10.92
CA THR A 209 5.04 13.85 -10.20
C THR A 209 5.67 14.64 -9.05
N LEU A 210 6.53 14.01 -8.25
CA LEU A 210 7.26 14.69 -7.15
C LEU A 210 8.19 15.77 -7.68
N ASP A 211 8.92 15.49 -8.76
CA ASP A 211 9.81 16.47 -9.38
C ASP A 211 9.05 17.68 -9.94
N ALA A 212 7.92 17.47 -10.60
CA ALA A 212 7.08 18.54 -11.13
C ALA A 212 6.47 19.41 -10.01
N LEU A 213 6.08 18.80 -8.88
CA LEU A 213 5.67 19.51 -7.67
C LEU A 213 6.80 20.37 -7.12
N ASN A 214 8.00 19.79 -6.99
CA ASN A 214 9.16 20.50 -6.45
C ASN A 214 9.57 21.70 -7.32
N ARG A 215 9.43 21.58 -8.64
CA ARG A 215 9.73 22.68 -9.59
C ARG A 215 8.58 23.69 -9.74
N GLY A 216 7.42 23.49 -9.10
CA GLY A 216 6.23 24.34 -9.22
C GLY A 216 5.55 24.27 -10.60
N GLU A 217 5.89 23.31 -11.43
CA GLU A 217 5.25 23.07 -12.73
C GLU A 217 3.79 22.67 -12.52
N ILE A 218 3.55 21.81 -11.55
CA ILE A 218 2.22 21.50 -11.00
C ILE A 218 2.16 21.93 -9.54
N TRP A 219 0.95 22.15 -9.04
CA TRP A 219 0.70 22.60 -7.67
C TRP A 219 0.10 21.50 -6.80
N MET A 220 -0.43 20.45 -7.43
CA MET A 220 -1.03 19.29 -6.77
C MET A 220 -0.93 18.04 -7.63
N GLY A 221 -0.81 16.87 -6.99
CA GLY A 221 -0.84 15.58 -7.67
C GLY A 221 -0.77 14.38 -6.73
N PRO A 222 -1.20 13.20 -7.18
CA PRO A 222 -1.16 11.98 -6.37
C PRO A 222 0.26 11.44 -6.23
N VAL A 223 0.64 11.12 -5.01
CA VAL A 223 1.94 10.58 -4.66
C VAL A 223 1.80 9.38 -3.71
N TRP A 224 2.84 8.56 -3.65
CA TRP A 224 3.01 7.61 -2.56
C TRP A 224 3.63 8.33 -1.36
N VAL A 225 3.05 8.16 -0.18
CA VAL A 225 3.45 8.83 1.06
C VAL A 225 4.90 8.50 1.46
N ASP A 226 5.31 7.24 1.30
CA ASP A 226 6.69 6.83 1.57
C ASP A 226 7.70 7.47 0.61
N MET A 227 7.36 7.59 -0.67
CA MET A 227 8.19 8.31 -1.63
C MET A 227 8.25 9.81 -1.33
N PHE A 228 7.13 10.40 -0.96
CA PHE A 228 7.03 11.80 -0.55
C PHE A 228 8.00 12.11 0.58
N PHE A 229 7.96 11.36 1.67
CA PHE A 229 8.87 11.56 2.81
C PHE A 229 10.32 11.22 2.47
N THR A 230 10.56 10.23 1.62
CA THR A 230 11.92 9.90 1.16
C THR A 230 12.52 11.09 0.41
N PHE A 231 11.80 11.67 -0.55
CA PHE A 231 12.25 12.85 -1.31
C PHE A 231 12.45 14.07 -0.41
N MET A 232 11.56 14.28 0.56
CA MET A 232 11.71 15.36 1.54
C MET A 232 12.94 15.18 2.40
N ASN A 233 13.21 13.96 2.89
CA ASN A 233 14.38 13.67 3.72
C ASN A 233 15.70 13.76 2.94
N GLU A 234 15.68 13.50 1.64
CA GLU A 234 16.83 13.64 0.73
C GLU A 234 17.02 15.08 0.22
N GLY A 235 16.16 16.02 0.63
CA GLY A 235 16.21 17.41 0.16
C GLY A 235 15.80 17.58 -1.31
N LYS A 236 15.11 16.61 -1.89
CA LYS A 236 14.62 16.61 -3.27
C LYS A 236 13.21 17.15 -3.40
N LEU A 237 12.53 17.39 -2.30
CA LEU A 237 11.19 17.95 -2.24
C LEU A 237 11.16 19.09 -1.20
N ASP A 238 10.58 20.21 -1.58
CA ASP A 238 10.43 21.37 -0.69
C ASP A 238 9.67 20.94 0.59
N PRO A 239 10.22 21.19 1.79
CA PRO A 239 9.60 20.81 3.05
C PRO A 239 8.26 21.51 3.33
N LYS A 240 7.91 22.53 2.58
CA LYS A 240 6.59 23.19 2.67
C LYS A 240 5.46 22.39 2.04
N ILE A 241 5.78 21.49 1.08
CA ILE A 241 4.78 20.68 0.40
C ILE A 241 4.09 19.76 1.41
N LYS A 242 2.76 19.72 1.35
CA LYS A 242 1.89 18.98 2.24
C LYS A 242 1.09 17.93 1.50
N MET A 243 0.35 17.12 2.26
CA MET A 243 -0.55 16.13 1.71
C MET A 243 -1.98 16.29 2.24
N VAL A 244 -2.94 15.78 1.49
CA VAL A 244 -4.33 15.62 1.90
C VAL A 244 -4.87 14.31 1.34
N LEU A 245 -5.68 13.60 2.13
CA LEU A 245 -6.39 12.40 1.69
C LEU A 245 -7.86 12.78 1.45
N PRO A 246 -8.28 12.92 0.17
CA PRO A 246 -9.63 13.39 -0.17
C PRO A 246 -10.69 12.29 0.05
N GLU A 247 -11.94 12.67 0.31
CA GLU A 247 -13.09 11.77 0.28
C GLU A 247 -13.39 11.29 -1.17
N PRO A 248 -13.79 10.05 -1.39
CA PRO A 248 -14.07 9.01 -0.40
C PRO A 248 -12.83 8.23 0.06
N GLY A 249 -11.64 8.64 -0.32
CA GLY A 249 -10.38 8.02 -0.01
C GLY A 249 -9.61 7.57 -1.25
N MET A 250 -8.35 7.21 -1.05
CA MET A 250 -7.47 6.73 -2.10
C MET A 250 -6.90 5.35 -1.73
N PRO A 251 -6.62 4.50 -2.73
CA PRO A 251 -6.01 3.21 -2.51
C PRO A 251 -4.63 3.30 -1.88
N GLY A 252 -4.42 2.42 -0.90
CA GLY A 252 -3.14 2.10 -0.32
C GLY A 252 -2.86 0.61 -0.47
N GLN A 253 -1.65 0.21 -0.10
CA GLN A 253 -1.17 -1.14 -0.34
C GLN A 253 -0.39 -1.66 0.84
N PRO A 254 -0.89 -2.71 1.51
CA PRO A 254 -0.13 -3.42 2.53
C PRO A 254 0.83 -4.42 1.91
N MET A 255 1.91 -4.72 2.63
CA MET A 255 2.68 -5.94 2.47
C MET A 255 2.42 -6.83 3.67
N TYR A 256 2.42 -8.13 3.46
CA TYR A 256 2.07 -9.10 4.48
C TYR A 256 3.20 -10.07 4.77
N PHE A 257 3.31 -10.47 6.03
CA PHE A 257 3.94 -11.72 6.39
C PHE A 257 2.92 -12.86 6.26
N VAL A 258 3.38 -13.96 5.65
CA VAL A 258 2.67 -15.24 5.59
C VAL A 258 3.59 -16.34 6.07
N ILE A 259 3.02 -17.36 6.69
CA ILE A 259 3.73 -18.59 7.06
C ILE A 259 3.15 -19.72 6.20
N PRO A 260 3.98 -20.43 5.41
CA PRO A 260 3.52 -21.57 4.65
C PRO A 260 2.97 -22.68 5.54
N LYS A 261 1.99 -23.43 5.01
CA LYS A 261 1.25 -24.45 5.77
C LYS A 261 2.15 -25.54 6.37
N LYS A 262 3.22 -25.90 5.65
CA LYS A 262 4.20 -26.90 6.08
C LYS A 262 5.59 -26.29 6.30
N ALA A 263 5.66 -25.06 6.81
CA ALA A 263 6.92 -24.43 7.20
C ALA A 263 7.73 -25.39 8.10
N SER A 264 9.03 -25.46 7.89
CA SER A 264 9.90 -26.35 8.68
C SER A 264 10.04 -25.89 10.12
N ASN A 265 9.99 -24.58 10.35
CA ASN A 265 10.19 -23.95 11.65
C ASN A 265 9.05 -22.92 11.96
N PRO A 266 7.79 -23.39 12.10
CA PRO A 266 6.65 -22.48 12.22
C PRO A 266 6.64 -21.64 13.50
N GLU A 267 7.14 -22.17 14.62
CA GLU A 267 7.21 -21.43 15.89
C GLU A 267 8.29 -20.34 15.85
N GLU A 268 9.43 -20.60 15.21
CA GLU A 268 10.47 -19.60 14.97
C GLU A 268 9.99 -18.52 13.98
N ALA A 269 9.22 -18.91 12.97
CA ALA A 269 8.57 -17.99 12.04
C ALA A 269 7.60 -17.06 12.78
N LYS A 270 6.76 -17.58 13.69
CA LYS A 270 5.87 -16.77 14.54
C LYS A 270 6.66 -15.80 15.42
N LYS A 271 7.76 -16.25 16.06
CA LYS A 271 8.64 -15.38 16.86
C LYS A 271 9.22 -14.24 16.02
N PHE A 272 9.60 -14.54 14.76
CA PHE A 272 10.12 -13.51 13.86
C PHE A 272 9.04 -12.48 13.48
N VAL A 273 7.85 -12.94 13.13
CA VAL A 273 6.73 -12.02 12.79
C VAL A 273 6.33 -11.19 14.01
N GLU A 274 6.19 -11.80 15.18
CA GLU A 274 5.93 -11.11 16.45
C GLU A 274 6.97 -10.02 16.73
N PHE A 275 8.26 -10.34 16.51
CA PHE A 275 9.36 -9.42 16.73
C PHE A 275 9.29 -8.21 15.79
N ILE A 276 9.14 -8.44 14.48
CA ILE A 276 9.16 -7.36 13.48
C ILE A 276 7.89 -6.50 13.51
N THR A 277 6.78 -7.05 14.01
CA THR A 277 5.51 -6.32 14.17
C THR A 277 5.35 -5.71 15.56
N SER A 278 6.32 -5.87 16.46
CA SER A 278 6.30 -5.20 17.76
C SER A 278 6.38 -3.67 17.61
N PRO A 279 5.70 -2.89 18.46
CA PRO A 279 5.69 -1.42 18.36
C PRO A 279 7.08 -0.80 18.25
N ALA A 280 8.05 -1.29 19.01
CA ALA A 280 9.42 -0.76 19.00
C ALA A 280 10.14 -0.95 17.67
N VAL A 281 10.03 -2.14 17.04
CA VAL A 281 10.65 -2.44 15.73
C VAL A 281 9.89 -1.72 14.63
N GLN A 282 8.56 -1.71 14.68
CA GLN A 282 7.73 -0.96 13.74
C GLN A 282 8.08 0.54 13.75
N ALA A 283 8.22 1.14 14.95
CA ALA A 283 8.60 2.53 15.09
C ALA A 283 9.97 2.81 14.47
N LYS A 284 10.99 2.08 14.90
CA LYS A 284 12.39 2.36 14.59
C LYS A 284 12.78 1.93 13.17
N ASP A 285 12.41 0.71 12.80
CA ASP A 285 12.98 0.05 11.63
C ASP A 285 12.02 0.03 10.43
N ILE A 286 10.73 0.35 10.63
CA ILE A 286 9.76 0.51 9.55
C ILE A 286 9.46 2.01 9.34
N VAL A 287 8.89 2.69 10.32
CA VAL A 287 8.44 4.07 10.17
C VAL A 287 9.62 5.04 10.03
N MET A 288 10.52 5.08 11.01
CA MET A 288 11.64 6.03 11.00
C MET A 288 12.66 5.77 9.89
N ARG A 289 12.84 4.52 9.48
CA ARG A 289 13.84 4.16 8.47
C ARG A 289 13.32 4.27 7.05
N PHE A 290 12.07 3.89 6.80
CA PHE A 290 11.54 3.79 5.44
C PHE A 290 10.38 4.74 5.17
N ASN A 291 9.94 5.51 6.15
CA ASN A 291 8.82 6.43 6.04
C ASN A 291 7.49 5.74 5.61
N TRP A 292 7.34 4.47 5.93
CA TRP A 292 6.09 3.76 5.74
C TRP A 292 5.18 3.93 6.94
N TYR A 293 3.90 3.82 6.71
CA TYR A 293 2.98 3.59 7.82
C TYR A 293 3.19 2.17 8.36
N PRO A 294 3.07 1.97 9.67
CA PRO A 294 3.26 0.66 10.28
C PRO A 294 2.19 -0.34 9.86
N GLY A 295 2.49 -1.63 9.96
CA GLY A 295 1.51 -2.70 9.80
C GLY A 295 0.51 -2.83 10.95
N ILE A 296 0.84 -2.24 12.11
CA ILE A 296 -0.01 -2.12 13.30
C ILE A 296 -0.62 -0.71 13.38
N ASP A 297 -1.54 -0.50 14.32
CA ASP A 297 -2.13 0.82 14.56
C ASP A 297 -1.04 1.85 14.88
N GLY A 298 -1.02 2.95 14.13
CA GLY A 298 -0.03 4.01 14.30
C GLY A 298 -0.04 4.66 15.68
N SER A 299 -1.17 4.61 16.39
CA SER A 299 -1.26 5.11 17.76
C SER A 299 -0.35 4.35 18.73
N GLN A 300 -0.05 3.08 18.44
CA GLN A 300 0.86 2.24 19.23
C GLN A 300 2.32 2.71 19.17
N LEU A 301 2.66 3.55 18.21
CA LEU A 301 4.00 4.11 18.08
C LEU A 301 4.22 5.35 18.94
N LYS A 302 3.14 5.92 19.47
CA LYS A 302 3.21 7.12 20.31
C LYS A 302 4.08 6.87 21.52
N GLY A 303 5.14 7.67 21.68
CA GLY A 303 6.17 7.48 22.71
C GLY A 303 7.30 6.51 22.31
N SER A 304 7.18 5.76 21.23
CA SER A 304 8.25 4.89 20.68
C SER A 304 9.07 5.58 19.59
N ILE A 305 8.57 6.68 19.04
CA ILE A 305 9.28 7.57 18.10
C ILE A 305 9.29 8.99 18.70
N PRO A 306 10.27 9.85 18.35
CA PRO A 306 10.26 11.26 18.69
C PRO A 306 8.96 11.93 18.23
N GLN A 307 8.44 12.86 19.03
CA GLN A 307 7.16 13.52 18.75
C GLN A 307 7.19 14.27 17.41
N ASP A 308 8.31 14.92 17.09
CA ASP A 308 8.51 15.63 15.82
C ASP A 308 8.48 14.68 14.61
N VAL A 309 8.97 13.46 14.75
CA VAL A 309 8.88 12.42 13.70
C VAL A 309 7.43 11.94 13.55
N PHE A 310 6.74 11.72 14.66
CA PHE A 310 5.32 11.36 14.64
C PHE A 310 4.48 12.45 13.96
N ASP A 311 4.68 13.70 14.36
CA ASP A 311 3.97 14.86 13.83
C ASP A 311 4.28 15.06 12.33
N LYS A 312 5.51 14.78 11.90
CA LYS A 312 5.88 14.82 10.49
C LYS A 312 5.12 13.78 9.66
N ILE A 313 5.10 12.53 10.11
CA ILE A 313 4.53 11.41 9.34
C ILE A 313 3.00 11.44 9.35
N TYR A 314 2.40 11.88 10.45
CA TYR A 314 0.94 11.88 10.64
C TYR A 314 0.33 13.29 10.70
N GLY A 315 1.12 14.35 10.45
CA GLY A 315 0.64 15.74 10.51
C GLY A 315 -0.39 16.06 9.43
N ASP A 316 -0.17 15.59 8.22
CA ASP A 316 -1.03 15.86 7.06
C ASP A 316 -2.09 14.77 6.84
N VAL A 317 -1.71 13.51 7.05
CA VAL A 317 -2.59 12.33 6.93
C VAL A 317 -2.53 11.57 8.25
N THR A 318 -3.55 11.77 9.06
CA THR A 318 -3.60 11.22 10.43
C THR A 318 -3.93 9.72 10.44
N PRO A 319 -3.66 9.00 11.55
CA PRO A 319 -4.13 7.63 11.71
C PRO A 319 -5.66 7.50 11.54
N ALA A 320 -6.41 8.51 11.99
CA ALA A 320 -7.86 8.56 11.82
C ALA A 320 -8.28 8.73 10.35
N ASP A 321 -7.54 9.56 9.58
CA ASP A 321 -7.75 9.67 8.13
C ASP A 321 -7.49 8.35 7.41
N LEU A 322 -6.41 7.65 7.78
CA LEU A 322 -6.09 6.34 7.22
C LEU A 322 -7.17 5.31 7.52
N ALA A 323 -7.66 5.26 8.75
CA ALA A 323 -8.74 4.36 9.14
C ALA A 323 -10.04 4.65 8.38
N LYS A 324 -10.35 5.93 8.14
CA LYS A 324 -11.58 6.36 7.49
C LYS A 324 -11.51 6.35 5.97
N LYS A 325 -10.37 6.78 5.39
CA LYS A 325 -10.21 7.09 3.97
C LYS A 325 -9.14 6.24 3.26
N GLY A 326 -8.37 5.43 3.97
CA GLY A 326 -7.51 4.41 3.36
C GLY A 326 -8.39 3.38 2.65
N ARG A 327 -8.14 3.15 1.35
CA ARG A 327 -8.90 2.20 0.54
C ARG A 327 -8.01 1.07 0.07
N ALA A 328 -8.56 -0.13 -0.07
CA ALA A 328 -7.90 -1.22 -0.77
C ALA A 328 -7.94 -0.99 -2.28
N PHE A 329 -7.01 -1.56 -3.01
CA PHE A 329 -7.18 -1.78 -4.44
C PHE A 329 -8.33 -2.76 -4.69
N PRO A 330 -9.01 -2.69 -5.83
CA PRO A 330 -10.14 -3.56 -6.11
C PRO A 330 -9.71 -5.02 -6.30
N LEU A 331 -10.70 -5.91 -6.28
CA LEU A 331 -10.55 -7.30 -6.72
C LEU A 331 -9.87 -7.35 -8.09
N ALA A 332 -9.10 -8.40 -8.35
CA ALA A 332 -8.27 -8.51 -9.56
C ALA A 332 -9.06 -8.25 -10.86
N ASP A 333 -10.26 -8.82 -10.97
CA ASP A 333 -11.10 -8.66 -12.16
C ASP A 333 -11.61 -7.21 -12.31
N TYR A 334 -12.04 -6.58 -11.21
CA TYR A 334 -12.39 -5.15 -11.22
C TYR A 334 -11.17 -4.27 -11.48
N PHE A 335 -10.00 -4.63 -10.96
CA PHE A 335 -8.77 -3.89 -11.21
C PHE A 335 -8.43 -3.90 -12.71
N SER A 336 -8.46 -5.07 -13.34
CA SER A 336 -8.26 -5.22 -14.79
C SER A 336 -9.28 -4.40 -15.59
N ALA A 337 -10.56 -4.54 -15.23
CA ALA A 337 -11.64 -3.80 -15.88
C ALA A 337 -11.50 -2.27 -15.74
N ILE A 338 -10.99 -1.78 -14.60
CA ILE A 338 -10.72 -0.34 -14.42
C ILE A 338 -9.62 0.12 -15.39
N LEU A 339 -8.54 -0.63 -15.53
CA LEU A 339 -7.46 -0.26 -16.45
C LEU A 339 -7.90 -0.32 -17.92
N GLU A 340 -8.63 -1.36 -18.30
CA GLU A 340 -9.20 -1.50 -19.65
C GLU A 340 -10.18 -0.38 -19.98
N GLY A 341 -11.05 -0.02 -19.03
CA GLY A 341 -11.97 1.11 -19.19
C GLY A 341 -11.23 2.45 -19.38
N TYR A 342 -10.16 2.68 -18.64
CA TYR A 342 -9.32 3.87 -18.85
C TYR A 342 -8.73 3.90 -20.27
N GLU A 343 -8.15 2.78 -20.74
CA GLU A 343 -7.58 2.68 -22.09
C GLU A 343 -8.63 2.89 -23.18
N LYS A 344 -9.84 2.43 -22.93
CA LYS A 344 -10.94 2.54 -23.91
C LYS A 344 -11.51 3.95 -24.01
N TRP A 345 -11.72 4.63 -22.86
CA TRP A 345 -12.55 5.81 -22.80
C TRP A 345 -11.80 7.11 -22.47
N VAL A 346 -10.63 7.04 -21.84
CA VAL A 346 -9.95 8.23 -21.31
C VAL A 346 -8.82 8.72 -22.21
N LYS A 347 -8.18 7.88 -22.98
CA LYS A 347 -7.01 8.10 -23.87
C LYS A 347 -6.49 9.51 -24.00
#